data_d9bd4c56d5d9dc941de742367d509fc7
#
_entry.id   d9bd4c56d5d9dc941de742367d509fc7
#
_cell.length_a   1.000
_cell.length_b   1.000
_cell.length_c   1.000
_cell.angle_alpha   90.00
_cell.angle_beta   90.00
_cell.angle_gamma   90.00
#
_symmetry.space_group_name_H-M   'P 1'
#
loop_
_entity.id
_entity.type
_entity.pdbx_description
1 polymer ?
#
loop_
_entity_poly.entity_id
_entity_poly.type
_entity_poly.pdbx_seq_one_letter_code
_entity_poly.pdbx_strand_id
1 'polypeptide(L)'
;MAPTSSIRAANDHKDGARAARPNGADGAQSVAEAERIDVAIADKSPLILAGLDKLLSDDRRFNLVAKLTDGEEFLEAARQQKFTIAVIGWQLPTLHARDVLRALSRQVAAPKIVVYSGTNDPAAPAETLQLGGAGFVSKRAPPERLLDVLAAVAAGDMVFPFVDIRKMRSDPLENLTLRERSLLSALGSGHTNSQLAKDFGVSINTIKFHLRNLFEKLEVRNRAQAIALFLEMKHGAYPGGSGGRSMEPAGSSRGRRHRND
;
A
#
# COMPACT_ATOMS: atom_id res chain seq x y z
N MET A 1 -41.32 -16.84 -62.03
CA MET A 1 -41.55 -18.22 -62.34
C MET A 1 -41.63 -18.97 -61.03
N ALA A 2 -42.88 -19.24 -60.62
CA ALA A 2 -43.20 -20.36 -59.75
C ALA A 2 -43.31 -21.59 -60.60
N PRO A 3 -43.45 -22.81 -60.10
CA PRO A 3 -44.53 -23.32 -59.28
C PRO A 3 -44.10 -24.32 -58.17
N THR A 4 -44.86 -24.38 -57.04
CA THR A 4 -45.90 -25.42 -56.72
C THR A 4 -45.38 -26.85 -56.52
N SER A 5 -45.65 -27.55 -55.42
CA SER A 5 -46.86 -28.29 -55.08
C SER A 5 -46.58 -29.13 -53.82
N SER A 6 -47.28 -29.05 -52.72
CA SER A 6 -48.53 -29.71 -52.36
C SER A 6 -48.45 -31.26 -52.26
N ILE A 7 -48.91 -31.78 -51.13
CA ILE A 7 -49.87 -32.89 -50.87
C ILE A 7 -49.52 -33.56 -49.51
N ARG A 8 -50.29 -33.44 -48.41
CA ARG A 8 -51.43 -34.25 -47.92
C ARG A 8 -51.08 -35.71 -47.64
N ALA A 9 -51.32 -36.33 -46.52
CA ALA A 9 -52.51 -36.56 -45.69
C ALA A 9 -52.07 -37.39 -44.47
N ALA A 10 -52.57 -37.09 -43.27
CA ALA A 10 -53.72 -37.71 -42.58
C ALA A 10 -53.49 -39.18 -42.11
N ASN A 11 -53.53 -39.47 -40.89
CA ASN A 11 -54.60 -40.14 -40.11
C ASN A 11 -53.98 -40.71 -38.80
N ASP A 12 -54.49 -40.31 -37.68
CA ASP A 12 -55.35 -41.01 -36.70
C ASP A 12 -54.75 -42.22 -35.97
N HIS A 13 -54.71 -42.15 -34.71
CA HIS A 13 -55.50 -42.87 -33.67
C HIS A 13 -54.87 -42.70 -32.26
N LYS A 14 -55.68 -42.12 -31.35
CA LYS A 14 -56.07 -42.59 -30.02
C LYS A 14 -55.10 -43.46 -29.24
N ASP A 15 -54.71 -43.04 -28.05
CA ASP A 15 -55.31 -43.38 -26.77
C ASP A 15 -54.47 -42.80 -25.58
N GLY A 16 -55.11 -42.17 -24.73
CA GLY A 16 -55.27 -42.09 -23.34
C GLY A 16 -54.14 -42.62 -22.44
N ALA A 17 -53.50 -41.71 -21.74
CA ALA A 17 -53.06 -41.97 -20.37
C ALA A 17 -52.87 -40.64 -19.62
N ARG A 18 -53.74 -40.48 -18.69
CA ARG A 18 -53.77 -39.48 -17.60
C ARG A 18 -52.54 -39.74 -16.70
N ALA A 19 -51.57 -38.82 -16.69
CA ALA A 19 -50.52 -38.85 -15.70
C ALA A 19 -50.27 -37.43 -15.15
N ALA A 20 -50.53 -37.33 -13.89
CA ALA A 20 -50.19 -36.39 -12.84
C ALA A 20 -49.23 -35.21 -13.19
N ARG A 21 -49.70 -34.00 -12.87
CA ARG A 21 -48.88 -32.80 -12.68
C ARG A 21 -48.02 -33.02 -11.43
N PRO A 22 -46.73 -32.88 -11.48
CA PRO A 22 -45.97 -32.55 -10.28
C PRO A 22 -46.04 -31.03 -10.06
N ASN A 23 -46.48 -30.66 -8.86
CA ASN A 23 -46.43 -29.32 -8.31
C ASN A 23 -45.03 -28.70 -8.52
N GLY A 24 -44.96 -27.67 -9.31
CA GLY A 24 -43.84 -26.77 -9.36
C GLY A 24 -43.95 -25.79 -8.16
N ALA A 25 -43.24 -26.08 -7.14
CA ALA A 25 -42.96 -25.13 -6.06
C ALA A 25 -41.64 -25.57 -5.39
N ASP A 26 -40.54 -25.51 -6.12
CA ASP A 26 -39.19 -25.60 -5.52
C ASP A 26 -38.10 -25.11 -6.50
N GLY A 27 -38.34 -23.97 -7.14
CA GLY A 27 -37.41 -23.33 -8.06
C GLY A 27 -37.01 -21.91 -7.69
N ALA A 28 -37.17 -21.52 -6.42
CA ALA A 28 -36.89 -20.15 -6.00
C ALA A 28 -35.93 -20.04 -4.79
N GLN A 29 -35.04 -21.01 -4.61
CA GLN A 29 -34.05 -20.94 -3.55
C GLN A 29 -32.67 -21.42 -4.04
N SER A 30 -32.11 -20.71 -4.99
CA SER A 30 -30.67 -20.74 -5.28
C SER A 30 -30.28 -19.46 -6.00
N VAL A 31 -30.64 -18.33 -5.44
CA VAL A 31 -29.81 -17.14 -5.63
C VAL A 31 -28.63 -17.40 -4.71
N ALA A 32 -27.48 -17.77 -5.30
CA ALA A 32 -26.23 -17.94 -4.58
C ALA A 32 -26.11 -16.79 -3.57
N GLU A 33 -26.03 -17.09 -2.28
CA GLU A 33 -25.61 -16.13 -1.27
C GLU A 33 -24.28 -15.62 -1.75
N ALA A 34 -24.26 -14.39 -2.26
CA ALA A 34 -23.00 -13.76 -2.66
C ALA A 34 -22.10 -13.79 -1.44
N GLU A 35 -20.97 -14.46 -1.57
CA GLU A 35 -19.99 -14.64 -0.50
C GLU A 35 -19.64 -13.26 0.06
N ARG A 36 -19.92 -13.04 1.33
CA ARG A 36 -19.67 -11.75 1.99
C ARG A 36 -18.17 -11.51 2.06
N ILE A 37 -17.79 -10.26 1.92
CA ILE A 37 -16.40 -9.84 2.01
C ILE A 37 -16.01 -9.78 3.49
N ASP A 38 -15.09 -10.63 3.93
CA ASP A 38 -14.55 -10.62 5.28
C ASP A 38 -13.60 -9.43 5.47
N VAL A 39 -13.97 -8.53 6.37
CA VAL A 39 -13.28 -7.27 6.65
C VAL A 39 -12.78 -7.26 8.09
N ALA A 40 -11.51 -6.86 8.28
CA ALA A 40 -10.99 -6.47 9.59
C ALA A 40 -10.90 -4.94 9.68
N ILE A 41 -11.07 -4.40 10.88
CA ILE A 41 -10.86 -2.98 11.15
C ILE A 41 -9.84 -2.79 12.27
N ALA A 42 -8.95 -1.79 12.12
CA ALA A 42 -7.99 -1.41 13.16
C ALA A 42 -7.90 0.12 13.26
N ASP A 43 -8.19 0.67 14.42
CA ASP A 43 -8.03 2.10 14.71
C ASP A 43 -7.79 2.31 16.21
N LYS A 44 -6.96 3.32 16.54
CA LYS A 44 -6.69 3.68 17.94
C LYS A 44 -7.91 4.25 18.69
N SER A 45 -8.93 4.69 17.96
CA SER A 45 -10.11 5.34 18.51
C SER A 45 -11.28 4.35 18.63
N PRO A 46 -11.75 4.04 19.85
CA PRO A 46 -12.93 3.19 20.05
C PRO A 46 -14.17 3.74 19.36
N LEU A 47 -14.30 5.07 19.26
CA LEU A 47 -15.43 5.71 18.59
C LEU A 47 -15.41 5.42 17.08
N ILE A 48 -14.24 5.48 16.45
CA ILE A 48 -14.08 5.13 15.03
C ILE A 48 -14.41 3.66 14.82
N LEU A 49 -13.89 2.77 15.67
CA LEU A 49 -14.18 1.33 15.59
C LEU A 49 -15.67 1.04 15.72
N ALA A 50 -16.37 1.70 16.66
CA ALA A 50 -17.81 1.56 16.80
C ALA A 50 -18.60 2.08 15.58
N GLY A 51 -18.15 3.20 15.00
CA GLY A 51 -18.75 3.75 13.78
C GLY A 51 -18.54 2.84 12.56
N LEU A 52 -17.33 2.30 12.39
CA LEU A 52 -17.02 1.37 11.31
C LEU A 52 -17.76 0.03 11.47
N ASP A 53 -17.88 -0.48 12.69
CA ASP A 53 -18.66 -1.67 13.00
C ASP A 53 -20.11 -1.49 12.56
N LYS A 54 -20.76 -0.40 12.98
CA LYS A 54 -22.13 -0.07 12.59
C LYS A 54 -22.25 0.05 11.07
N LEU A 55 -21.36 0.81 10.43
CA LEU A 55 -21.37 1.04 9.00
C LEU A 55 -21.26 -0.27 8.18
N LEU A 56 -20.37 -1.18 8.58
CA LEU A 56 -20.16 -2.47 7.91
C LEU A 56 -21.31 -3.44 8.20
N SER A 57 -21.86 -3.43 9.42
CA SER A 57 -22.98 -4.31 9.81
C SER A 57 -24.30 -3.95 9.10
N ASP A 58 -24.50 -2.69 8.73
CA ASP A 58 -25.67 -2.24 8.00
C ASP A 58 -25.61 -2.60 6.50
N ASP A 59 -24.44 -2.98 5.98
CA ASP A 59 -24.25 -3.34 4.57
C ASP A 59 -24.04 -4.85 4.41
N ARG A 60 -24.96 -5.51 3.72
CA ARG A 60 -24.98 -6.98 3.54
C ARG A 60 -23.79 -7.53 2.74
N ARG A 61 -23.05 -6.67 2.04
CA ARG A 61 -21.85 -7.07 1.27
C ARG A 61 -20.68 -7.46 2.16
N PHE A 62 -20.64 -6.97 3.39
CA PHE A 62 -19.49 -7.11 4.27
C PHE A 62 -19.80 -7.97 5.49
N ASN A 63 -18.76 -8.65 5.97
CA ASN A 63 -18.76 -9.38 7.23
C ASN A 63 -17.56 -8.89 8.06
N LEU A 64 -17.84 -8.25 9.19
CA LEU A 64 -16.80 -7.78 10.09
C LEU A 64 -16.29 -8.94 10.95
N VAL A 65 -15.05 -9.38 10.71
CA VAL A 65 -14.48 -10.56 11.37
C VAL A 65 -13.46 -10.22 12.47
N ALA A 66 -12.91 -9.00 12.49
CA ALA A 66 -11.99 -8.57 13.53
C ALA A 66 -12.07 -7.06 13.79
N LYS A 67 -12.01 -6.68 15.07
CA LYS A 67 -11.88 -5.29 15.56
C LYS A 67 -10.63 -5.22 16.42
N LEU A 68 -9.67 -4.38 16.02
CA LEU A 68 -8.34 -4.33 16.59
C LEU A 68 -7.98 -2.87 16.94
N THR A 69 -7.18 -2.69 17.97
CA THR A 69 -6.77 -1.35 18.42
C THR A 69 -5.31 -1.06 18.19
N ASP A 70 -4.53 -2.08 17.84
CA ASP A 70 -3.08 -2.06 17.79
C ASP A 70 -2.54 -2.68 16.48
N GLY A 71 -1.37 -2.22 16.04
CA GLY A 71 -0.74 -2.70 14.80
C GLY A 71 -0.13 -4.10 14.92
N GLU A 72 0.37 -4.48 16.10
CA GLU A 72 0.91 -5.83 16.32
C GLU A 72 -0.21 -6.86 16.36
N GLU A 73 -1.30 -6.57 17.08
CA GLU A 73 -2.52 -7.41 17.08
C GLU A 73 -3.05 -7.59 15.66
N PHE A 74 -3.01 -6.52 14.85
CA PHE A 74 -3.41 -6.58 13.47
C PHE A 74 -2.55 -7.52 12.65
N LEU A 75 -1.22 -7.45 12.76
CA LEU A 75 -0.31 -8.34 12.04
C LEU A 75 -0.50 -9.79 12.43
N GLU A 76 -0.76 -10.08 13.71
CA GLU A 76 -1.04 -11.44 14.16
C GLU A 76 -2.34 -11.96 13.56
N ALA A 77 -3.42 -11.18 13.57
CA ALA A 77 -4.67 -11.54 12.94
C ALA A 77 -4.52 -11.75 11.42
N ALA A 78 -3.71 -10.93 10.75
CA ALA A 78 -3.43 -11.07 9.32
C ALA A 78 -2.66 -12.35 8.99
N ARG A 79 -1.71 -12.78 9.84
CA ARG A 79 -1.00 -14.06 9.68
C ARG A 79 -1.94 -15.26 9.76
N GLN A 80 -2.99 -15.17 10.57
CA GLN A 80 -4.00 -16.22 10.69
C GLN A 80 -5.00 -16.24 9.52
N GLN A 81 -4.82 -15.35 8.53
CA GLN A 81 -5.64 -15.25 7.31
C GLN A 81 -7.16 -15.19 7.57
N LYS A 82 -7.56 -14.47 8.61
CA LYS A 82 -8.97 -14.37 9.03
C LYS A 82 -9.82 -13.44 8.14
N PHE A 83 -9.19 -12.67 7.25
CA PHE A 83 -9.85 -11.67 6.41
C PHE A 83 -9.08 -11.41 5.12
N THR A 84 -9.78 -11.00 4.08
CA THR A 84 -9.19 -10.68 2.76
C THR A 84 -8.94 -9.20 2.58
N ILE A 85 -9.67 -8.36 3.29
CA ILE A 85 -9.56 -6.89 3.25
C ILE A 85 -9.49 -6.35 4.67
N ALA A 86 -8.77 -5.25 4.86
CA ALA A 86 -8.77 -4.55 6.12
C ALA A 86 -8.81 -3.03 5.95
N VAL A 87 -9.46 -2.36 6.90
CA VAL A 87 -9.44 -0.91 7.08
C VAL A 87 -8.54 -0.59 8.26
N ILE A 88 -7.47 0.17 8.03
CA ILE A 88 -6.55 0.55 9.10
C ILE A 88 -6.40 2.06 9.23
N GLY A 89 -6.35 2.56 10.45
CA GLY A 89 -5.99 3.94 10.76
C GLY A 89 -4.52 4.22 10.43
N TRP A 90 -4.20 5.44 9.96
CA TRP A 90 -2.81 5.84 9.66
C TRP A 90 -1.89 5.74 10.88
N GLN A 91 -2.41 6.11 12.05
CA GLN A 91 -1.70 6.07 13.32
C GLN A 91 -2.35 5.02 14.22
N LEU A 92 -1.71 3.91 14.42
CA LEU A 92 -2.04 2.91 15.42
C LEU A 92 -1.01 2.97 16.55
N PRO A 93 -1.34 2.49 17.75
CA PRO A 93 -0.36 2.19 18.78
C PRO A 93 0.68 1.18 18.27
N THR A 94 1.83 1.13 18.92
CA THR A 94 2.95 0.20 18.67
C THR A 94 3.49 0.26 17.24
N LEU A 95 2.70 -0.12 16.23
CA LEU A 95 3.05 -0.08 14.81
C LEU A 95 2.08 0.78 14.02
N HIS A 96 2.59 1.80 13.31
CA HIS A 96 1.78 2.61 12.41
C HIS A 96 1.42 1.87 11.11
N ALA A 97 0.45 2.40 10.35
CA ALA A 97 0.01 1.81 9.08
C ALA A 97 1.18 1.53 8.12
N ARG A 98 2.18 2.43 8.07
CA ARG A 98 3.39 2.24 7.25
C ARG A 98 4.19 0.99 7.62
N ASP A 99 4.29 0.70 8.92
CA ASP A 99 5.05 -0.45 9.43
C ASP A 99 4.28 -1.74 9.16
N VAL A 100 2.97 -1.72 9.34
CA VAL A 100 2.06 -2.80 8.98
C VAL A 100 2.14 -3.11 7.48
N LEU A 101 2.04 -2.10 6.62
CA LEU A 101 2.14 -2.28 5.16
C LEU A 101 3.49 -2.86 4.75
N ARG A 102 4.61 -2.37 5.31
CA ARG A 102 5.95 -2.93 5.06
C ARG A 102 6.06 -4.40 5.49
N ALA A 103 5.49 -4.75 6.62
CA ALA A 103 5.50 -6.14 7.10
C ALA A 103 4.69 -7.06 6.17
N LEU A 104 3.55 -6.59 5.68
CA LEU A 104 2.67 -7.35 4.79
C LEU A 104 3.20 -7.44 3.35
N SER A 105 3.94 -6.45 2.85
CA SER A 105 4.46 -6.43 1.46
C SER A 105 5.35 -7.63 1.12
N ARG A 106 5.85 -8.34 2.13
CA ARG A 106 6.68 -9.55 1.98
C ARG A 106 5.89 -10.86 2.03
N GLN A 107 4.58 -10.80 2.23
CA GLN A 107 3.72 -11.97 2.37
C GLN A 107 2.98 -12.25 1.05
N VAL A 108 2.96 -13.51 0.62
CA VAL A 108 2.33 -13.92 -0.65
C VAL A 108 0.80 -13.80 -0.59
N ALA A 109 0.20 -14.00 0.57
CA ALA A 109 -1.26 -13.96 0.78
C ALA A 109 -1.65 -12.87 1.77
N ALA A 110 -1.09 -11.66 1.61
CA ALA A 110 -1.44 -10.53 2.45
C ALA A 110 -2.87 -10.03 2.16
N PRO A 111 -3.62 -9.61 3.18
CA PRO A 111 -4.90 -8.96 2.98
C PRO A 111 -4.71 -7.62 2.24
N LYS A 112 -5.72 -7.22 1.46
CA LYS A 112 -5.76 -5.91 0.81
C LYS A 112 -6.02 -4.84 1.86
N ILE A 113 -5.16 -3.83 1.96
CA ILE A 113 -5.24 -2.81 3.00
C ILE A 113 -5.79 -1.50 2.44
N VAL A 114 -6.86 -1.01 3.05
CA VAL A 114 -7.41 0.33 2.85
C VAL A 114 -7.07 1.18 4.06
N VAL A 115 -6.30 2.25 3.85
CA VAL A 115 -5.98 3.21 4.91
C VAL A 115 -7.11 4.22 5.06
N TYR A 116 -7.64 4.35 6.28
CA TYR A 116 -8.70 5.30 6.66
C TYR A 116 -8.14 6.35 7.60
N SER A 117 -7.88 7.55 7.11
CA SER A 117 -7.09 8.54 7.85
C SER A 117 -7.68 9.94 7.87
N GLY A 118 -7.56 10.59 9.04
CA GLY A 118 -7.84 12.02 9.20
C GLY A 118 -6.62 12.92 8.99
N THR A 119 -5.46 12.38 8.57
CA THR A 119 -4.25 13.17 8.32
C THR A 119 -4.46 14.21 7.23
N ASN A 120 -3.80 15.35 7.37
CA ASN A 120 -3.70 16.38 6.34
C ASN A 120 -2.40 16.27 5.52
N ASP A 121 -1.60 15.24 5.79
CA ASP A 121 -0.37 15.01 5.05
C ASP A 121 -0.69 14.59 3.62
N PRO A 122 -0.36 15.40 2.61
CA PRO A 122 -0.63 15.08 1.21
C PRO A 122 0.21 13.90 0.71
N ALA A 123 1.29 13.54 1.42
CA ALA A 123 2.14 12.40 1.06
C ALA A 123 1.55 11.05 1.51
N ALA A 124 0.66 11.03 2.49
CA ALA A 124 0.13 9.79 3.06
C ALA A 124 -0.55 8.85 2.03
N PRO A 125 -1.36 9.33 1.07
CA PRO A 125 -1.89 8.46 0.02
C PRO A 125 -0.81 7.87 -0.89
N ALA A 126 0.19 8.67 -1.26
CA ALA A 126 1.31 8.24 -2.09
C ALA A 126 2.16 7.19 -1.36
N GLU A 127 2.47 7.42 -0.10
CA GLU A 127 3.21 6.48 0.75
C GLU A 127 2.43 5.17 0.94
N THR A 128 1.11 5.25 1.15
CA THR A 128 0.24 4.06 1.23
C THR A 128 0.35 3.22 -0.05
N LEU A 129 0.27 3.85 -1.22
CA LEU A 129 0.38 3.17 -2.51
C LEU A 129 1.77 2.55 -2.71
N GLN A 130 2.86 3.27 -2.40
CA GLN A 130 4.25 2.78 -2.49
C GLN A 130 4.49 1.55 -1.61
N LEU A 131 3.87 1.50 -0.44
CA LEU A 131 3.99 0.40 0.50
C LEU A 131 3.05 -0.78 0.21
N GLY A 132 2.31 -0.74 -0.92
CA GLY A 132 1.44 -1.83 -1.36
C GLY A 132 0.04 -1.80 -0.75
N GLY A 133 -0.40 -0.65 -0.23
CA GLY A 133 -1.80 -0.47 0.14
C GLY A 133 -2.72 -0.51 -1.08
N ALA A 134 -3.93 -1.00 -0.92
CA ALA A 134 -4.93 -1.12 -1.98
C ALA A 134 -5.85 0.10 -2.09
N GLY A 135 -5.94 0.93 -1.05
CA GLY A 135 -6.75 2.13 -1.08
C GLY A 135 -6.44 3.12 0.05
N PHE A 136 -6.90 4.35 -0.16
CA PHE A 136 -6.81 5.42 0.84
C PHE A 136 -8.10 6.23 0.88
N VAL A 137 -8.71 6.35 2.06
CA VAL A 137 -9.94 7.11 2.28
C VAL A 137 -9.74 8.11 3.42
N SER A 138 -10.14 9.36 3.18
CA SER A 138 -10.11 10.38 4.22
C SER A 138 -11.27 10.18 5.20
N LYS A 139 -11.00 10.30 6.52
CA LYS A 139 -12.04 10.32 7.58
C LYS A 139 -13.03 11.50 7.46
N ARG A 140 -12.75 12.45 6.56
CA ARG A 140 -13.65 13.58 6.25
C ARG A 140 -14.58 13.29 5.09
N ALA A 141 -14.36 12.21 4.34
CA ALA A 141 -15.28 11.78 3.28
C ALA A 141 -16.57 11.23 3.90
N PRO A 142 -17.68 11.27 3.17
CA PRO A 142 -18.91 10.59 3.59
C PRO A 142 -18.64 9.12 3.89
N PRO A 143 -19.26 8.53 4.94
CA PRO A 143 -19.02 7.14 5.33
C PRO A 143 -19.26 6.13 4.20
N GLU A 144 -20.24 6.40 3.34
CA GLU A 144 -20.59 5.55 2.18
C GLU A 144 -19.41 5.40 1.21
N ARG A 145 -18.55 6.42 1.12
CA ARG A 145 -17.34 6.37 0.30
C ARG A 145 -16.40 5.25 0.70
N LEU A 146 -16.32 4.93 2.00
CA LEU A 146 -15.51 3.80 2.46
C LEU A 146 -16.07 2.47 1.97
N LEU A 147 -17.38 2.28 2.02
CA LEU A 147 -18.04 1.06 1.54
C LEU A 147 -17.82 0.85 0.04
N ASP A 148 -17.92 1.93 -0.76
CA ASP A 148 -17.64 1.88 -2.20
C ASP A 148 -16.18 1.49 -2.49
N VAL A 149 -15.26 2.07 -1.73
CA VAL A 149 -13.83 1.75 -1.86
C VAL A 149 -13.55 0.30 -1.47
N LEU A 150 -14.15 -0.20 -0.39
CA LEU A 150 -13.99 -1.59 0.02
C LEU A 150 -14.54 -2.56 -1.03
N ALA A 151 -15.68 -2.26 -1.62
CA ALA A 151 -16.27 -3.08 -2.70
C ALA A 151 -15.37 -3.09 -3.94
N ALA A 152 -14.86 -1.93 -4.37
CA ALA A 152 -13.94 -1.82 -5.49
C ALA A 152 -12.60 -2.57 -5.23
N VAL A 153 -12.06 -2.44 -4.01
CA VAL A 153 -10.84 -3.16 -3.61
C VAL A 153 -11.08 -4.67 -3.57
N ALA A 154 -12.25 -5.12 -3.13
CA ALA A 154 -12.63 -6.53 -3.21
C ALA A 154 -12.62 -7.04 -4.65
N ALA A 155 -13.18 -6.26 -5.57
CA ALA A 155 -13.19 -6.57 -7.00
C ALA A 155 -11.80 -6.55 -7.67
N GLY A 156 -10.78 -6.03 -6.98
CA GLY A 156 -9.40 -6.02 -7.47
C GLY A 156 -8.87 -4.65 -7.84
N ASP A 157 -9.67 -3.61 -7.71
CA ASP A 157 -9.27 -2.24 -8.01
C ASP A 157 -8.35 -1.66 -6.92
N MET A 158 -7.59 -0.64 -7.29
CA MET A 158 -6.87 0.21 -6.36
C MET A 158 -7.52 1.59 -6.33
N VAL A 159 -7.88 2.09 -5.15
CA VAL A 159 -8.63 3.33 -5.01
C VAL A 159 -7.88 4.33 -4.15
N PHE A 160 -7.38 5.38 -4.79
CA PHE A 160 -6.66 6.47 -4.15
C PHE A 160 -7.23 7.84 -4.58
N PRO A 161 -7.11 8.89 -3.74
CA PRO A 161 -7.24 10.26 -4.23
C PRO A 161 -6.17 10.52 -5.28
N PHE A 162 -6.30 11.64 -6.03
CA PHE A 162 -5.27 11.98 -7.01
C PHE A 162 -3.87 11.99 -6.37
N VAL A 163 -3.00 11.14 -6.89
CA VAL A 163 -1.60 11.02 -6.47
C VAL A 163 -0.73 11.36 -7.68
N ASP A 164 0.14 12.35 -7.54
CA ASP A 164 1.11 12.66 -8.58
C ASP A 164 2.23 11.59 -8.59
N ILE A 165 2.07 10.61 -9.47
CA ILE A 165 2.99 9.48 -9.62
C ILE A 165 4.42 9.95 -9.98
N ARG A 166 4.57 11.12 -10.59
CA ARG A 166 5.89 11.67 -10.93
C ARG A 166 6.68 12.00 -9.67
N LYS A 167 6.00 12.48 -8.63
CA LYS A 167 6.59 12.74 -7.32
C LYS A 167 6.88 11.46 -6.51
N MET A 168 6.23 10.34 -6.84
CA MET A 168 6.45 9.05 -6.17
C MET A 168 7.76 8.38 -6.57
N ARG A 169 8.29 8.66 -7.74
CA ARG A 169 9.49 8.03 -8.29
C ARG A 169 10.77 8.82 -8.05
N SER A 170 10.67 10.04 -7.56
CA SER A 170 11.87 10.81 -7.25
C SER A 170 12.42 10.37 -5.90
N ASP A 171 13.42 9.49 -5.92
CA ASP A 171 14.39 9.43 -4.83
C ASP A 171 14.89 10.88 -4.64
N PRO A 172 14.64 11.52 -3.48
CA PRO A 172 15.12 12.89 -3.26
C PRO A 172 16.61 13.05 -3.58
N LEU A 173 17.37 11.94 -3.53
CA LEU A 173 18.79 11.93 -3.92
C LEU A 173 19.00 11.94 -5.43
N GLU A 174 18.07 11.46 -6.26
CA GLU A 174 18.24 11.51 -7.73
C GLU A 174 18.32 12.93 -8.26
N ASN A 175 17.65 13.87 -7.59
CA ASN A 175 17.69 15.30 -7.93
C ASN A 175 18.94 16.02 -7.42
N LEU A 176 19.80 15.33 -6.63
CA LEU A 176 21.02 15.90 -6.11
C LEU A 176 22.22 15.61 -7.03
N THR A 177 22.98 16.64 -7.30
CA THR A 177 24.31 16.52 -7.90
C THR A 177 25.23 15.71 -6.99
N LEU A 178 26.32 15.16 -7.53
CA LEU A 178 27.34 14.46 -6.73
C LEU A 178 27.86 15.32 -5.58
N ARG A 179 28.03 16.63 -5.81
CA ARG A 179 28.51 17.56 -4.80
C ARG A 179 27.48 17.79 -3.69
N GLU A 180 26.19 17.87 -4.02
CA GLU A 180 25.10 17.96 -3.04
C GLU A 180 24.92 16.69 -2.22
N ARG A 181 25.10 15.51 -2.85
CA ARG A 181 25.12 14.22 -2.13
C ARG A 181 26.27 14.13 -1.14
N SER A 182 27.47 14.56 -1.55
CA SER A 182 28.64 14.61 -0.65
C SER A 182 28.40 15.57 0.52
N LEU A 183 27.77 16.73 0.26
CA LEU A 183 27.41 17.70 1.27
C LEU A 183 26.39 17.13 2.27
N LEU A 184 25.35 16.44 1.78
CA LEU A 184 24.34 15.78 2.61
C LEU A 184 24.98 14.66 3.48
N SER A 185 25.87 13.87 2.92
CA SER A 185 26.62 12.84 3.66
C SER A 185 27.46 13.43 4.78
N ALA A 186 28.18 14.51 4.52
CA ALA A 186 28.99 15.21 5.53
C ALA A 186 28.09 15.86 6.63
N LEU A 187 26.91 16.37 6.26
CA LEU A 187 25.89 16.82 7.23
C LEU A 187 25.43 15.68 8.15
N GLY A 188 25.17 14.51 7.57
CA GLY A 188 24.77 13.30 8.31
C GLY A 188 25.86 12.79 9.25
N SER A 189 27.11 13.05 8.93
CA SER A 189 28.27 12.77 9.79
C SER A 189 28.54 13.83 10.85
N GLY A 190 27.70 14.87 10.96
CA GLY A 190 27.76 15.88 12.03
C GLY A 190 28.69 17.07 11.73
N HIS A 191 29.24 17.22 10.53
CA HIS A 191 30.14 18.34 10.19
C HIS A 191 29.47 19.71 10.35
N THR A 192 30.15 20.64 11.02
CA THR A 192 29.72 22.04 11.10
C THR A 192 29.91 22.77 9.78
N ASN A 193 29.26 23.93 9.59
CA ASN A 193 29.45 24.72 8.37
C ASN A 193 30.91 25.15 8.15
N SER A 194 31.68 25.36 9.23
CA SER A 194 33.09 25.68 9.19
C SER A 194 33.93 24.50 8.67
N GLN A 195 33.63 23.29 9.15
CA GLN A 195 34.27 22.06 8.67
C GLN A 195 33.91 21.79 7.21
N LEU A 196 32.64 21.92 6.84
CA LEU A 196 32.20 21.80 5.45
C LEU A 196 32.90 22.80 4.52
N ALA A 197 33.05 24.06 4.94
CA ALA A 197 33.77 25.08 4.19
C ALA A 197 35.23 24.67 3.91
N LYS A 198 35.91 24.12 4.91
CA LYS A 198 37.27 23.61 4.82
C LYS A 198 37.35 22.38 3.88
N ASP A 199 36.46 21.41 4.07
CA ASP A 199 36.46 20.13 3.33
C ASP A 199 36.13 20.34 1.85
N PHE A 200 35.24 21.29 1.53
CA PHE A 200 34.86 21.59 0.16
C PHE A 200 35.67 22.72 -0.48
N GLY A 201 36.63 23.32 0.25
CA GLY A 201 37.50 24.37 -0.26
C GLY A 201 36.77 25.67 -0.65
N VAL A 202 35.71 26.03 0.09
CA VAL A 202 34.88 27.21 -0.21
C VAL A 202 34.64 28.07 1.04
N SER A 203 34.06 29.25 0.88
CA SER A 203 33.72 30.09 2.02
C SER A 203 32.52 29.54 2.82
N ILE A 204 32.40 29.92 4.12
CA ILE A 204 31.25 29.57 4.95
C ILE A 204 29.94 30.11 4.31
N ASN A 205 29.99 31.29 3.69
CA ASN A 205 28.80 31.86 3.02
C ASN A 205 28.40 31.03 1.80
N THR A 206 29.36 30.51 1.05
CA THR A 206 29.12 29.59 -0.06
C THR A 206 28.48 28.28 0.44
N ILE A 207 28.94 27.73 1.56
CA ILE A 207 28.32 26.56 2.17
C ILE A 207 26.88 26.85 2.60
N LYS A 208 26.61 27.99 3.25
CA LYS A 208 25.24 28.37 3.61
C LYS A 208 24.31 28.44 2.40
N PHE A 209 24.81 28.97 1.27
CA PHE A 209 24.05 29.01 0.01
C PHE A 209 23.78 27.59 -0.53
N HIS A 210 24.79 26.72 -0.57
CA HIS A 210 24.60 25.34 -1.01
C HIS A 210 23.66 24.55 -0.09
N LEU A 211 23.71 24.77 1.22
CA LEU A 211 22.80 24.14 2.17
C LEU A 211 21.35 24.58 1.96
N ARG A 212 21.11 25.88 1.69
CA ARG A 212 19.77 26.36 1.38
C ARG A 212 19.20 25.68 0.15
N ASN A 213 19.97 25.64 -0.96
CA ASN A 213 19.56 24.97 -2.18
C ASN A 213 19.34 23.46 -1.98
N LEU A 214 20.19 22.82 -1.17
CA LEU A 214 20.04 21.42 -0.80
C LEU A 214 18.74 21.19 -0.03
N PHE A 215 18.42 22.04 0.96
CA PHE A 215 17.18 21.92 1.74
C PHE A 215 15.93 22.18 0.88
N GLU A 216 15.99 23.11 -0.06
CA GLU A 216 14.92 23.36 -1.04
C GLU A 216 14.69 22.11 -1.92
N LYS A 217 15.76 21.49 -2.45
CA LYS A 217 15.67 20.28 -3.28
C LYS A 217 15.17 19.05 -2.52
N LEU A 218 15.52 18.94 -1.23
CA LEU A 218 15.07 17.86 -0.34
C LEU A 218 13.69 18.13 0.26
N GLU A 219 13.09 19.28 -0.02
CA GLU A 219 11.81 19.74 0.56
C GLU A 219 11.82 19.74 2.11
N VAL A 220 13.00 20.00 2.72
CA VAL A 220 13.16 20.09 4.18
C VAL A 220 13.37 21.53 4.65
N ARG A 221 12.91 21.83 5.88
CA ARG A 221 12.93 23.20 6.42
C ARG A 221 14.20 23.56 7.16
N ASN A 222 14.94 22.57 7.62
CA ASN A 222 16.12 22.79 8.46
C ASN A 222 17.10 21.62 8.41
N ARG A 223 18.30 21.84 8.98
CA ARG A 223 19.37 20.86 9.05
C ARG A 223 18.96 19.56 9.74
N ALA A 224 18.18 19.62 10.83
CA ALA A 224 17.79 18.43 11.57
C ALA A 224 16.91 17.51 10.71
N GLN A 225 15.98 18.10 9.93
CA GLN A 225 15.16 17.35 9.00
C GLN A 225 15.98 16.73 7.85
N ALA A 226 16.99 17.45 7.32
CA ALA A 226 17.89 16.92 6.29
C ALA A 226 18.69 15.71 6.80
N ILE A 227 19.19 15.77 8.04
CA ILE A 227 19.92 14.69 8.69
C ILE A 227 18.98 13.49 8.94
N ALA A 228 17.78 13.72 9.46
CA ALA A 228 16.78 12.66 9.68
C ALA A 228 16.45 11.92 8.38
N LEU A 229 16.15 12.67 7.31
CA LEU A 229 15.91 12.12 5.98
C LEU A 229 17.09 11.26 5.49
N PHE A 230 18.31 11.76 5.60
CA PHE A 230 19.52 11.04 5.21
C PHE A 230 19.71 9.73 6.00
N LEU A 231 19.45 9.74 7.30
CA LEU A 231 19.56 8.56 8.15
C LEU A 231 18.48 7.51 7.81
N GLU A 232 17.24 7.95 7.58
CA GLU A 232 16.15 7.08 7.14
C GLU A 232 16.49 6.37 5.84
N MET A 233 17.08 7.10 4.88
CA MET A 233 17.50 6.54 3.59
C MET A 233 18.66 5.56 3.74
N LYS A 234 19.66 5.86 4.59
CA LYS A 234 20.82 5.00 4.83
C LYS A 234 20.45 3.68 5.51
N HIS A 235 19.40 3.67 6.33
CA HIS A 235 18.93 2.48 7.03
C HIS A 235 17.87 1.68 6.24
N GLY A 236 17.67 1.99 4.95
CA GLY A 236 16.71 1.29 4.10
C GLY A 236 15.25 1.55 4.47
N ALA A 237 14.98 2.59 5.25
CA ALA A 237 13.64 3.02 5.64
C ALA A 237 12.92 3.80 4.51
N TYR A 238 13.64 4.14 3.43
CA TYR A 238 13.06 4.84 2.29
C TYR A 238 12.70 3.84 1.18
N PRO A 239 11.47 3.82 0.67
CA PRO A 239 10.99 2.82 -0.30
C PRO A 239 11.63 2.88 -1.69
N GLY A 240 12.55 3.82 -1.96
CA GLY A 240 13.22 4.00 -3.25
C GLY A 240 14.67 3.49 -3.33
N GLY A 241 15.26 3.01 -2.24
CA GLY A 241 16.66 2.57 -2.24
C GLY A 241 16.83 1.14 -2.77
N SER A 242 17.13 0.97 -4.05
CA SER A 242 17.67 -0.28 -4.59
C SER A 242 18.99 -0.58 -3.87
N GLY A 243 19.03 -1.72 -3.16
CA GLY A 243 20.18 -2.19 -2.41
C GLY A 243 21.46 -2.17 -3.24
N GLY A 244 22.34 -1.22 -2.95
CA GLY A 244 23.71 -1.22 -3.44
C GLY A 244 24.41 -2.45 -2.86
N ARG A 245 24.76 -3.39 -3.73
CA ARG A 245 25.67 -4.48 -3.41
C ARG A 245 26.94 -3.87 -2.83
N SER A 246 27.24 -4.24 -1.60
CA SER A 246 28.55 -4.02 -0.99
C SER A 246 29.59 -4.67 -1.90
N MET A 247 30.39 -3.86 -2.57
CA MET A 247 31.59 -4.29 -3.24
C MET A 247 32.61 -4.57 -2.12
N GLU A 248 32.84 -5.84 -1.84
CA GLU A 248 34.01 -6.26 -1.10
C GLU A 248 35.26 -5.86 -1.88
N PRO A 249 36.25 -5.27 -1.24
CA PRO A 249 37.55 -5.04 -1.93
C PRO A 249 38.26 -6.38 -2.15
N ALA A 250 38.49 -6.68 -3.41
CA ALA A 250 39.26 -7.84 -3.86
C ALA A 250 40.57 -7.94 -3.12
N GLY A 251 40.82 -9.11 -2.56
CA GLY A 251 42.03 -9.47 -1.87
C GLY A 251 43.29 -9.22 -2.71
N SER A 252 44.21 -8.47 -2.15
CA SER A 252 45.57 -8.32 -2.61
C SER A 252 46.34 -9.59 -2.24
N SER A 253 46.48 -10.46 -3.21
CA SER A 253 47.46 -11.52 -3.21
C SER A 253 48.85 -10.93 -3.49
N ARG A 254 49.73 -10.94 -2.54
CA ARG A 254 51.18 -10.89 -2.71
C ARG A 254 51.76 -11.64 -1.51
N GLY A 255 52.58 -12.61 -1.64
CA GLY A 255 53.60 -12.86 -2.59
C GLY A 255 54.65 -13.65 -1.83
N ARG A 256 54.90 -14.87 -2.29
CA ARG A 256 56.02 -15.72 -1.87
C ARG A 256 57.33 -14.92 -1.88
N ARG A 257 58.10 -15.00 -0.84
CA ARG A 257 59.56 -15.03 -0.92
C ARG A 257 60.11 -16.07 0.05
N HIS A 258 60.65 -16.95 -0.56
CA HIS A 258 61.84 -17.78 -0.41
C HIS A 258 62.93 -17.18 0.50
N ARG A 259 63.40 -18.00 1.47
CA ARG A 259 64.74 -18.60 1.56
C ARG A 259 65.81 -17.86 2.35
N ASN A 260 66.45 -18.71 3.06
CA ASN A 260 67.84 -18.90 3.47
C ASN A 260 68.18 -18.23 4.81
N ASP A 261 68.68 -18.92 5.68
CA ASP A 261 69.69 -19.90 6.09
C ASP A 261 69.37 -20.36 7.51
#